data_68b69de0125c27f204c066e483a85c62
#
_entry.id   68b69de0125c27f204c066e483a85c62
#
_cell.length_a   1.000
_cell.length_b   1.000
_cell.length_c   1.000
_cell.angle_alpha   90.00
_cell.angle_beta   90.00
_cell.angle_gamma   90.00
#
_symmetry.space_group_name_H-M   'P 1'
#
loop_
_entity.id
_entity.type
_entity.pdbx_description
1 polymer ?
#
loop_
_entity_poly.entity_id
_entity_poly.type
_entity_poly.pdbx_seq_one_letter_code
_entity_poly.pdbx_strand_id
1 'polypeptide(L)'
;MSHDHDHDNDHHHDKWPDGFWEQPRRLGEGLEGHGATDDFNEGRAPGLLFPNRKAEGGFSGIQTFAKLPVALTPEDLVAAKVDVAVLGVPWDSTATGRSGTNHGPLAIRSCDYKGGYGRPHFSLDTHVDAFDELVMADYGDAPISVGNTARTFEDIRKFIGTVVTSGAIPIILGGDHAITWPAATAVADHYGYGKVGIVHFDAHADTGNDMPGSLASHGTPMRHLINSGAVPGKNFVQVGLRGYWPEQETLDWMDDQRMRTHFMAEIIRDGFDKVLERAVDEALDQADHLYISLDIDVCDPAYAPGTGTPEPGGITSNDILRAVRRLAAEVGIVAMDVVEVSPPYDDRGEITALLANRAIREAMTGIAMHRQGVTEPDFLHPYAIGLDADGNRRNQVFRRA
;
A
#
# COMPACT_ATOMS: atom_id res chain seq x y z
N MET A 1 18.51 65.90 -29.88
CA MET A 1 17.29 65.13 -30.16
C MET A 1 17.45 63.85 -29.37
N SER A 2 16.89 63.89 -28.19
CA SER A 2 16.85 62.78 -27.24
C SER A 2 15.66 61.89 -27.60
N HIS A 3 15.86 60.60 -27.70
CA HIS A 3 14.77 59.61 -27.68
C HIS A 3 14.90 58.82 -26.39
N ASP A 4 14.05 59.19 -25.41
CA ASP A 4 13.72 58.40 -24.27
C ASP A 4 12.89 57.19 -24.75
N HIS A 5 13.35 56.00 -24.50
CA HIS A 5 12.55 54.77 -24.54
C HIS A 5 12.30 54.33 -23.11
N ASP A 6 11.15 54.72 -22.60
CA ASP A 6 10.58 54.09 -21.44
C ASP A 6 10.21 52.65 -21.78
N HIS A 7 10.94 51.72 -21.22
CA HIS A 7 10.52 50.33 -21.15
C HIS A 7 9.78 50.11 -19.83
N ASP A 8 8.46 50.19 -19.88
CA ASP A 8 7.56 49.69 -18.86
C ASP A 8 7.79 48.17 -18.77
N ASN A 9 8.59 47.75 -17.79
CA ASN A 9 8.70 46.38 -17.35
C ASN A 9 7.62 46.17 -16.27
N ASP A 10 6.39 46.03 -16.69
CA ASP A 10 5.34 45.42 -15.86
C ASP A 10 5.59 43.94 -15.69
N HIS A 11 6.51 43.61 -14.80
CA HIS A 11 6.61 42.26 -14.29
C HIS A 11 5.49 42.07 -13.29
N HIS A 12 4.49 41.29 -13.68
CA HIS A 12 3.48 40.73 -12.79
C HIS A 12 4.14 39.95 -11.66
N HIS A 13 4.47 40.66 -10.57
CA HIS A 13 4.90 40.08 -9.30
C HIS A 13 3.72 39.72 -8.38
N ASP A 14 2.52 39.59 -8.92
CA ASP A 14 1.27 39.46 -8.16
C ASP A 14 0.95 38.03 -7.68
N LYS A 15 1.95 37.14 -7.61
CA LYS A 15 1.69 35.75 -7.11
C LYS A 15 1.98 35.52 -5.64
N TRP A 16 2.66 36.47 -4.98
CA TRP A 16 3.04 36.25 -3.59
C TRP A 16 2.80 37.53 -2.77
N PRO A 17 2.15 37.44 -1.58
CA PRO A 17 1.96 38.59 -0.72
C PRO A 17 3.29 39.24 -0.34
N ASP A 18 3.30 40.59 -0.18
CA ASP A 18 4.46 41.36 0.28
C ASP A 18 4.97 40.79 1.61
N GLY A 19 6.29 40.56 1.68
CA GLY A 19 6.92 39.96 2.87
C GLY A 19 6.84 38.40 2.93
N PHE A 20 6.33 37.75 1.87
CA PHE A 20 6.24 36.27 1.82
C PHE A 20 7.55 35.56 2.13
N TRP A 21 8.70 36.11 1.70
CA TRP A 21 10.02 35.54 1.91
C TRP A 21 10.70 36.02 3.19
N GLU A 22 10.18 37.04 3.86
CA GLU A 22 10.84 37.74 4.97
C GLU A 22 10.40 37.25 6.36
N GLN A 23 9.29 36.50 6.43
CA GLN A 23 8.81 35.96 7.70
C GLN A 23 9.26 34.51 7.91
N PRO A 24 9.81 34.17 9.07
CA PRO A 24 10.02 32.77 9.44
C PRO A 24 8.64 32.11 9.53
N ARG A 25 8.30 31.29 8.56
CA ARG A 25 7.03 30.57 8.54
C ARG A 25 7.02 29.55 9.66
N ARG A 26 5.99 29.56 10.46
CA ARG A 26 5.68 28.41 11.29
C ARG A 26 5.35 27.25 10.38
N LEU A 27 5.92 26.09 10.67
CA LEU A 27 5.60 24.84 9.97
C LEU A 27 4.07 24.68 9.97
N GLY A 28 3.46 24.71 8.79
CA GLY A 28 2.02 24.60 8.61
C GLY A 28 1.26 25.91 8.33
N GLU A 29 1.86 27.11 8.50
CA GLU A 29 1.23 28.36 8.10
C GLU A 29 1.56 28.71 6.64
N GLY A 30 0.55 28.96 5.82
CA GLY A 30 0.70 29.49 4.46
C GLY A 30 0.54 28.50 3.33
N LEU A 31 0.21 27.24 3.62
CA LEU A 31 -0.22 26.25 2.60
C LEU A 31 -1.73 25.97 2.68
N GLU A 32 -2.43 26.57 3.63
CA GLU A 32 -3.89 26.57 3.64
C GLU A 32 -4.37 27.48 2.50
N GLY A 33 -4.94 26.89 1.46
CA GLY A 33 -5.58 27.61 0.37
C GLY A 33 -4.88 27.65 -0.98
N HIS A 34 -3.81 26.88 -1.19
CA HIS A 34 -3.27 26.66 -2.55
C HIS A 34 -3.54 25.24 -3.07
N GLY A 35 -4.54 24.57 -2.54
CA GLY A 35 -5.14 23.42 -3.17
C GLY A 35 -5.88 23.88 -4.43
N ALA A 36 -5.21 23.79 -5.58
CA ALA A 36 -5.85 24.03 -6.88
C ALA A 36 -7.06 23.10 -7.15
N THR A 37 -7.38 22.26 -6.18
CA THR A 37 -8.49 21.29 -6.24
C THR A 37 -9.80 21.87 -5.74
N ASP A 38 -9.81 22.80 -4.78
CA ASP A 38 -11.05 23.30 -4.20
C ASP A 38 -11.84 24.11 -5.23
N ASP A 39 -11.17 25.00 -5.99
CA ASP A 39 -11.82 25.82 -7.00
C ASP A 39 -12.38 25.03 -8.19
N PHE A 40 -11.70 23.93 -8.60
CA PHE A 40 -12.14 23.09 -9.71
C PHE A 40 -13.30 22.16 -9.37
N ASN A 41 -13.53 21.89 -8.09
CA ASN A 41 -14.62 21.05 -7.60
C ASN A 41 -15.81 21.86 -7.08
N GLU A 42 -15.71 23.19 -7.00
CA GLU A 42 -16.80 24.03 -6.53
C GLU A 42 -18.06 23.82 -7.37
N GLY A 43 -19.17 23.49 -6.70
CA GLY A 43 -20.45 23.22 -7.35
C GLY A 43 -20.59 21.87 -8.02
N ARG A 44 -19.58 20.99 -7.98
CA ARG A 44 -19.69 19.60 -8.45
C ARG A 44 -20.46 18.76 -7.42
N ALA A 45 -21.45 18.00 -7.86
CA ALA A 45 -22.08 16.99 -7.01
C ALA A 45 -21.08 15.86 -6.69
N PRO A 46 -20.98 15.40 -5.43
CA PRO A 46 -20.13 14.27 -5.07
C PRO A 46 -20.46 13.00 -5.85
N GLY A 47 -19.45 12.23 -6.22
CA GLY A 47 -19.55 10.96 -6.91
C GLY A 47 -18.32 10.63 -7.73
N LEU A 48 -18.21 9.39 -8.18
CA LEU A 48 -17.05 8.92 -8.93
C LEU A 48 -16.96 9.51 -10.34
N LEU A 49 -15.74 9.83 -10.75
CA LEU A 49 -15.41 10.26 -12.10
C LEU A 49 -14.84 9.09 -12.89
N PHE A 50 -15.38 8.86 -14.10
CA PHE A 50 -14.92 7.81 -15.00
C PHE A 50 -14.01 8.41 -16.07
N PRO A 51 -12.67 8.44 -15.86
CA PRO A 51 -11.75 9.15 -16.74
C PRO A 51 -11.49 8.41 -18.06
N ASN A 52 -11.84 7.12 -18.12
CA ASN A 52 -11.54 6.28 -19.28
C ASN A 52 -12.73 6.11 -20.20
N ARG A 53 -12.47 6.12 -21.50
CA ARG A 53 -13.48 5.85 -22.53
C ARG A 53 -13.62 4.35 -22.74
N LYS A 54 -14.82 3.91 -23.11
CA LYS A 54 -15.17 2.50 -23.25
C LYS A 54 -14.25 1.67 -24.18
N ALA A 55 -13.56 2.31 -25.12
CA ALA A 55 -12.69 1.66 -26.11
C ALA A 55 -11.18 1.84 -25.83
N GLU A 56 -10.79 2.42 -24.70
CA GLU A 56 -9.37 2.62 -24.36
C GLU A 56 -8.76 1.32 -23.85
N GLY A 57 -7.58 0.99 -24.39
CA GLY A 57 -6.75 -0.11 -23.88
C GLY A 57 -6.07 0.24 -22.55
N GLY A 58 -5.60 -0.76 -21.82
CA GLY A 58 -4.94 -0.58 -20.54
C GLY A 58 -3.71 0.36 -20.58
N PHE A 59 -3.05 0.42 -21.72
CA PHE A 59 -1.85 1.23 -21.96
C PHE A 59 -2.15 2.69 -22.39
N SER A 60 -3.42 3.08 -22.53
CA SER A 60 -3.81 4.40 -23.03
C SER A 60 -4.74 5.13 -22.05
N GLY A 61 -4.96 6.43 -22.28
CA GLY A 61 -5.83 7.26 -21.47
C GLY A 61 -5.21 7.65 -20.11
N ILE A 62 -6.05 8.10 -19.20
CA ILE A 62 -5.62 8.48 -17.84
C ILE A 62 -5.29 7.24 -17.04
N GLN A 63 -4.12 7.23 -16.41
CA GLN A 63 -3.65 6.09 -15.63
C GLN A 63 -4.20 6.15 -14.22
N THR A 64 -5.15 5.25 -13.92
CA THR A 64 -5.57 4.90 -12.58
C THR A 64 -5.30 3.41 -12.37
N PHE A 65 -5.27 2.94 -11.13
CA PHE A 65 -5.09 1.52 -10.85
C PHE A 65 -6.19 0.69 -11.55
N ALA A 66 -5.77 -0.24 -12.40
CA ALA A 66 -6.68 -1.11 -13.17
C ALA A 66 -7.84 -0.36 -13.87
N LYS A 67 -7.63 0.90 -14.23
CA LYS A 67 -8.64 1.79 -14.83
C LYS A 67 -9.87 2.05 -13.96
N LEU A 68 -9.72 2.00 -12.65
CA LEU A 68 -10.77 2.37 -11.70
C LEU A 68 -11.22 3.82 -11.91
N PRO A 69 -12.49 4.12 -11.58
CA PRO A 69 -12.95 5.51 -11.50
C PRO A 69 -12.20 6.27 -10.39
N VAL A 70 -12.18 7.59 -10.50
CA VAL A 70 -11.48 8.48 -9.58
C VAL A 70 -12.47 9.06 -8.55
N ALA A 71 -12.07 9.05 -7.28
CA ALA A 71 -12.65 9.89 -6.25
C ALA A 71 -11.66 11.03 -5.94
N LEU A 72 -12.12 12.28 -5.93
CA LEU A 72 -11.27 13.46 -5.69
C LEU A 72 -11.38 13.96 -4.26
N THR A 73 -12.49 13.69 -3.58
CA THR A 73 -12.78 14.17 -2.23
C THR A 73 -13.34 13.05 -1.35
N PRO A 74 -13.28 13.19 -0.01
CA PRO A 74 -13.92 12.25 0.91
C PRO A 74 -15.42 12.09 0.65
N GLU A 75 -16.09 13.16 0.24
CA GLU A 75 -17.52 13.15 -0.09
C GLU A 75 -17.83 12.26 -1.29
N ASP A 76 -16.91 12.14 -2.25
CA ASP A 76 -17.05 11.22 -3.38
C ASP A 76 -17.05 9.76 -2.91
N LEU A 77 -16.15 9.40 -1.98
CA LEU A 77 -16.07 8.07 -1.40
C LEU A 77 -17.38 7.71 -0.69
N VAL A 78 -17.89 8.62 0.13
CA VAL A 78 -19.13 8.43 0.88
C VAL A 78 -20.34 8.36 -0.05
N ALA A 79 -20.46 9.28 -1.01
CA ALA A 79 -21.60 9.31 -1.94
C ALA A 79 -21.68 8.07 -2.82
N ALA A 80 -20.54 7.55 -3.24
CA ALA A 80 -20.47 6.33 -4.04
C ALA A 80 -20.49 5.04 -3.21
N LYS A 81 -20.37 5.14 -1.88
CA LYS A 81 -20.23 3.99 -0.97
C LYS A 81 -19.07 3.09 -1.40
N VAL A 82 -17.89 3.70 -1.54
CA VAL A 82 -16.70 3.00 -1.97
C VAL A 82 -16.30 1.95 -0.92
N ASP A 83 -16.15 0.71 -1.35
CA ASP A 83 -15.69 -0.41 -0.49
C ASP A 83 -14.16 -0.44 -0.37
N VAL A 84 -13.45 -0.15 -1.47
CA VAL A 84 -11.97 -0.16 -1.54
C VAL A 84 -11.48 1.09 -2.27
N ALA A 85 -10.60 1.85 -1.64
CA ALA A 85 -9.94 2.99 -2.25
C ALA A 85 -8.44 2.72 -2.43
N VAL A 86 -7.97 2.75 -3.67
CA VAL A 86 -6.54 2.71 -3.99
C VAL A 86 -5.98 4.12 -3.92
N LEU A 87 -4.87 4.30 -3.24
CA LEU A 87 -4.21 5.60 -3.10
C LEU A 87 -2.69 5.45 -3.12
N GLY A 88 -1.97 6.47 -3.59
CA GLY A 88 -0.53 6.46 -3.63
C GLY A 88 0.10 7.35 -2.55
N VAL A 89 1.30 6.98 -2.13
CA VAL A 89 2.17 7.79 -1.26
C VAL A 89 3.56 7.85 -1.89
N PRO A 90 3.79 8.78 -2.84
CA PRO A 90 5.04 8.89 -3.60
C PRO A 90 6.17 9.54 -2.78
N TRP A 91 6.64 8.86 -1.74
CA TRP A 91 7.67 9.30 -0.81
C TRP A 91 8.86 8.35 -0.77
N ASP A 92 10.09 8.87 -0.80
CA ASP A 92 11.32 8.08 -0.65
C ASP A 92 12.49 8.86 -0.01
N SER A 93 12.18 9.97 0.65
CA SER A 93 13.24 10.78 1.27
C SER A 93 13.79 10.18 2.56
N THR A 94 13.27 9.03 2.97
CA THR A 94 13.73 8.24 4.12
C THR A 94 14.50 6.98 3.73
N ALA A 95 14.66 6.72 2.44
CA ALA A 95 15.48 5.63 1.91
C ALA A 95 16.99 5.86 2.21
N THR A 96 17.68 4.81 2.69
CA THR A 96 19.06 4.90 3.12
C THR A 96 20.10 4.55 2.05
N GLY A 97 19.67 4.14 0.87
CA GLY A 97 20.57 3.70 -0.19
C GLY A 97 20.01 4.00 -1.57
N ARG A 98 19.38 3.02 -2.17
CA ARG A 98 18.81 3.10 -3.51
C ARG A 98 17.44 3.77 -3.46
N SER A 99 17.36 5.07 -3.73
CA SER A 99 16.09 5.79 -3.86
C SER A 99 15.38 5.47 -5.18
N GLY A 100 14.13 5.89 -5.31
CA GLY A 100 13.30 5.71 -6.50
C GLY A 100 11.93 5.12 -6.22
N THR A 101 11.63 4.76 -4.97
CA THR A 101 10.33 4.21 -4.56
C THR A 101 9.21 5.26 -4.62
N ASN A 102 9.53 6.56 -4.65
CA ASN A 102 8.56 7.62 -4.94
C ASN A 102 7.91 7.49 -6.33
N HIS A 103 8.50 6.72 -7.25
CA HIS A 103 7.90 6.36 -8.53
C HIS A 103 7.07 5.06 -8.48
N GLY A 104 7.08 4.35 -7.36
CA GLY A 104 6.37 3.10 -7.15
C GLY A 104 4.87 3.21 -7.43
N PRO A 105 4.14 4.18 -6.86
CA PRO A 105 2.70 4.33 -7.10
C PRO A 105 2.33 4.48 -8.57
N LEU A 106 3.10 5.26 -9.32
CA LEU A 106 2.89 5.43 -10.76
C LEU A 106 3.17 4.15 -11.53
N ALA A 107 4.28 3.47 -11.22
CA ALA A 107 4.66 2.22 -11.89
C ALA A 107 3.63 1.11 -11.66
N ILE A 108 3.16 0.94 -10.43
CA ILE A 108 2.12 -0.04 -10.07
C ILE A 108 0.81 0.21 -10.81
N ARG A 109 0.44 1.49 -11.04
CA ARG A 109 -0.75 1.84 -11.83
C ARG A 109 -0.56 1.60 -13.32
N SER A 110 0.65 1.83 -13.87
CA SER A 110 0.90 1.82 -15.31
C SER A 110 1.32 0.47 -15.88
N CYS A 111 1.86 -0.43 -15.07
CA CYS A 111 2.37 -1.74 -15.53
C CYS A 111 1.26 -2.72 -15.96
N ASP A 112 -0.01 -2.47 -15.65
CA ASP A 112 -1.08 -3.41 -15.95
C ASP A 112 -1.50 -3.35 -17.41
N TYR A 113 -0.89 -4.21 -18.23
CA TYR A 113 -1.19 -4.34 -19.65
C TYR A 113 -2.60 -4.88 -19.97
N LYS A 114 -3.28 -5.49 -18.97
CA LYS A 114 -4.66 -6.00 -19.11
C LYS A 114 -5.72 -5.02 -18.63
N GLY A 115 -5.34 -3.97 -17.90
CA GLY A 115 -6.28 -2.95 -17.48
C GLY A 115 -7.01 -2.34 -18.69
N GLY A 116 -8.33 -2.24 -18.63
CA GLY A 116 -9.15 -1.66 -19.70
C GLY A 116 -9.53 -2.60 -20.87
N TYR A 117 -8.98 -3.79 -20.97
CA TYR A 117 -9.58 -4.82 -21.80
C TYR A 117 -10.79 -5.38 -21.08
N GLY A 118 -11.95 -4.94 -21.48
CA GLY A 118 -13.25 -5.39 -21.01
C GLY A 118 -13.31 -6.62 -20.08
N ARG A 119 -14.42 -6.83 -19.49
CA ARG A 119 -14.67 -7.97 -18.60
C ARG A 119 -14.59 -9.31 -19.35
N PRO A 120 -14.27 -10.40 -18.65
CA PRO A 120 -14.23 -10.56 -17.19
C PRO A 120 -12.87 -10.21 -16.58
N HIS A 121 -12.89 -9.76 -15.31
CA HIS A 121 -11.70 -9.55 -14.46
C HIS A 121 -11.61 -10.60 -13.35
N PHE A 122 -12.39 -11.67 -13.41
CA PHE A 122 -12.39 -12.67 -12.36
C PHE A 122 -11.04 -13.40 -12.25
N SER A 123 -10.68 -13.76 -11.04
CA SER A 123 -9.56 -14.65 -10.75
C SER A 123 -9.81 -16.03 -11.39
N LEU A 124 -8.85 -16.57 -12.12
CA LEU A 124 -8.96 -17.91 -12.71
C LEU A 124 -9.04 -19.01 -11.66
N ASP A 125 -8.43 -18.80 -10.50
CA ASP A 125 -8.42 -19.78 -9.42
C ASP A 125 -9.76 -19.84 -8.69
N THR A 126 -10.37 -18.69 -8.43
CA THR A 126 -11.53 -18.57 -7.55
C THR A 126 -12.82 -18.29 -8.30
N HIS A 127 -12.77 -17.83 -9.54
CA HIS A 127 -13.89 -17.30 -10.33
C HIS A 127 -14.63 -16.12 -9.67
N VAL A 128 -14.01 -15.46 -8.71
CA VAL A 128 -14.54 -14.24 -8.10
C VAL A 128 -14.07 -13.03 -8.90
N ASP A 129 -15.01 -12.16 -9.27
CA ASP A 129 -14.75 -10.88 -9.94
C ASP A 129 -14.92 -9.74 -8.92
N ALA A 130 -13.80 -9.25 -8.39
CA ALA A 130 -13.83 -8.15 -7.43
C ALA A 130 -14.41 -6.85 -8.02
N PHE A 131 -14.32 -6.66 -9.34
CA PHE A 131 -14.85 -5.47 -10.02
C PHE A 131 -16.39 -5.48 -10.18
N ASP A 132 -17.00 -6.65 -10.08
CA ASP A 132 -18.46 -6.77 -10.04
C ASP A 132 -19.00 -6.76 -8.61
N GLU A 133 -18.20 -7.23 -7.65
CA GLU A 133 -18.62 -7.39 -6.26
C GLU A 133 -18.41 -6.14 -5.40
N LEU A 134 -17.37 -5.33 -5.70
CA LEU A 134 -16.94 -4.19 -4.90
C LEU A 134 -17.06 -2.88 -5.67
N VAL A 135 -17.48 -1.83 -4.99
CA VAL A 135 -17.34 -0.46 -5.47
C VAL A 135 -15.92 0.02 -5.14
N MET A 136 -15.11 0.20 -6.17
CA MET A 136 -13.71 0.56 -6.01
C MET A 136 -13.39 1.87 -6.71
N ALA A 137 -12.47 2.65 -6.14
CA ALA A 137 -11.99 3.91 -6.72
C ALA A 137 -10.49 4.08 -6.55
N ASP A 138 -9.86 4.84 -7.46
CA ASP A 138 -8.52 5.40 -7.26
C ASP A 138 -8.68 6.80 -6.64
N TYR A 139 -8.08 7.00 -5.46
CA TYR A 139 -8.20 8.24 -4.69
C TYR A 139 -7.04 9.21 -4.95
N GLY A 140 -6.17 8.89 -5.92
CA GLY A 140 -4.99 9.69 -6.24
C GLY A 140 -3.86 9.48 -5.24
N ASP A 141 -3.02 10.51 -5.07
CA ASP A 141 -1.84 10.45 -4.24
C ASP A 141 -1.91 11.43 -3.06
N ALA A 142 -1.34 11.03 -1.93
CA ALA A 142 -1.21 11.87 -0.75
C ALA A 142 -0.34 13.11 -1.03
N PRO A 143 -0.63 14.26 -0.41
CA PRO A 143 0.20 15.45 -0.51
C PRO A 143 1.59 15.20 0.08
N ILE A 144 2.63 15.58 -0.67
CA ILE A 144 4.03 15.44 -0.25
C ILE A 144 4.66 16.82 -0.08
N SER A 145 5.14 17.10 1.12
CA SER A 145 5.89 18.32 1.45
C SER A 145 7.38 18.06 1.29
N VAL A 146 7.93 18.34 0.10
CA VAL A 146 9.33 18.08 -0.23
C VAL A 146 10.26 18.72 0.81
N GLY A 147 11.17 17.92 1.38
CA GLY A 147 12.13 18.38 2.40
C GLY A 147 11.56 18.54 3.82
N ASN A 148 10.30 18.15 4.04
CA ASN A 148 9.69 18.21 5.37
C ASN A 148 8.99 16.89 5.72
N THR A 149 9.75 15.96 6.27
CA THR A 149 9.29 14.63 6.64
C THR A 149 8.13 14.67 7.64
N ALA A 150 8.24 15.50 8.69
CA ALA A 150 7.20 15.59 9.72
C ALA A 150 5.85 16.05 9.14
N ARG A 151 5.88 17.07 8.27
CA ARG A 151 4.68 17.56 7.60
C ARG A 151 4.11 16.52 6.64
N THR A 152 4.97 15.87 5.86
CA THR A 152 4.53 14.81 4.94
C THR A 152 3.83 13.67 5.71
N PHE A 153 4.40 13.22 6.83
CA PHE A 153 3.80 12.14 7.62
C PHE A 153 2.45 12.55 8.25
N GLU A 154 2.33 13.80 8.68
CA GLU A 154 1.04 14.33 9.13
C GLU A 154 0.00 14.35 8.00
N ASP A 155 0.38 14.78 6.80
CA ASP A 155 -0.49 14.82 5.63
C ASP A 155 -0.88 13.41 5.15
N ILE A 156 0.05 12.45 5.15
CA ILE A 156 -0.24 11.03 4.87
C ILE A 156 -1.27 10.49 5.86
N ARG A 157 -1.04 10.68 7.18
CA ARG A 157 -1.97 10.23 8.22
C ARG A 157 -3.37 10.80 8.03
N LYS A 158 -3.49 12.10 7.73
CA LYS A 158 -4.77 12.75 7.45
C LYS A 158 -5.43 12.18 6.20
N PHE A 159 -4.67 12.06 5.11
CA PHE A 159 -5.18 11.59 3.83
C PHE A 159 -5.73 10.16 3.92
N ILE A 160 -4.99 9.25 4.53
CA ILE A 160 -5.45 7.88 4.77
C ILE A 160 -6.63 7.85 5.75
N GLY A 161 -6.59 8.69 6.79
CA GLY A 161 -7.67 8.83 7.76
C GLY A 161 -9.01 9.21 7.11
N THR A 162 -9.00 10.05 6.05
CA THR A 162 -10.24 10.37 5.31
C THR A 162 -10.83 9.15 4.61
N VAL A 163 -9.99 8.27 4.06
CA VAL A 163 -10.44 7.03 3.43
C VAL A 163 -11.04 6.08 4.46
N VAL A 164 -10.32 5.82 5.55
CA VAL A 164 -10.80 4.90 6.61
C VAL A 164 -12.12 5.41 7.21
N THR A 165 -12.21 6.73 7.45
CA THR A 165 -13.43 7.36 8.02
C THR A 165 -14.62 7.29 7.06
N SER A 166 -14.39 7.26 5.74
CA SER A 166 -15.47 7.08 4.75
C SER A 166 -16.07 5.67 4.77
N GLY A 167 -15.43 4.71 5.44
CA GLY A 167 -15.79 3.30 5.48
C GLY A 167 -15.13 2.46 4.39
N ALA A 168 -14.28 3.06 3.54
CA ALA A 168 -13.53 2.33 2.52
C ALA A 168 -12.25 1.71 3.11
N ILE A 169 -11.87 0.56 2.59
CA ILE A 169 -10.60 -0.11 2.89
C ILE A 169 -9.49 0.56 2.05
N PRO A 170 -8.49 1.24 2.66
CA PRO A 170 -7.38 1.80 1.92
C PRO A 170 -6.42 0.70 1.44
N ILE A 171 -6.10 0.72 0.14
CA ILE A 171 -5.00 -0.02 -0.46
C ILE A 171 -3.96 1.00 -0.89
N ILE A 172 -2.82 0.99 -0.23
CA ILE A 172 -1.81 2.05 -0.28
C ILE A 172 -0.67 1.60 -1.19
N LEU A 173 -0.41 2.37 -2.24
CA LEU A 173 0.73 2.20 -3.14
C LEU A 173 1.89 3.01 -2.56
N GLY A 174 2.86 2.34 -1.97
CA GLY A 174 3.99 3.00 -1.31
C GLY A 174 5.05 3.50 -2.27
N GLY A 175 5.73 4.37 -1.73
CA GLY A 175 7.03 4.82 -1.53
C GLY A 175 7.88 3.87 -0.69
N ASP A 176 8.79 4.46 0.09
CA ASP A 176 9.60 3.69 1.03
C ASP A 176 8.79 3.24 2.26
N HIS A 177 9.33 2.31 3.04
CA HIS A 177 8.58 1.67 4.15
C HIS A 177 8.25 2.61 5.30
N ALA A 178 8.89 3.80 5.41
CA ALA A 178 8.59 4.76 6.47
C ALA A 178 7.13 5.25 6.45
N ILE A 179 6.45 5.16 5.29
CA ILE A 179 5.06 5.57 5.14
C ILE A 179 4.09 4.72 5.96
N THR A 180 4.46 3.49 6.30
CA THR A 180 3.61 2.58 7.07
C THR A 180 3.36 3.10 8.49
N TRP A 181 4.31 3.83 9.07
CA TRP A 181 4.08 4.46 10.37
C TRP A 181 2.87 5.42 10.39
N PRO A 182 2.80 6.49 9.57
CA PRO A 182 1.62 7.35 9.54
C PRO A 182 0.37 6.63 9.01
N ALA A 183 0.51 5.68 8.10
CA ALA A 183 -0.59 4.92 7.51
C ALA A 183 -1.30 4.02 8.54
N ALA A 184 -0.56 3.16 9.21
CA ALA A 184 -1.11 2.27 10.24
C ALA A 184 -1.59 3.06 11.47
N THR A 185 -0.94 4.20 11.78
CA THR A 185 -1.44 5.10 12.82
C THR A 185 -2.83 5.67 12.46
N ALA A 186 -3.04 6.07 11.20
CA ALA A 186 -4.37 6.57 10.77
C ALA A 186 -5.46 5.48 10.88
N VAL A 187 -5.11 4.22 10.62
CA VAL A 187 -6.01 3.08 10.80
C VAL A 187 -6.30 2.86 12.29
N ALA A 188 -5.27 2.90 13.15
CA ALA A 188 -5.43 2.76 14.60
C ALA A 188 -6.21 3.93 15.23
N ASP A 189 -6.11 5.14 14.68
CA ASP A 189 -6.94 6.29 15.12
C ASP A 189 -8.44 6.01 14.96
N HIS A 190 -8.81 5.28 13.92
CA HIS A 190 -10.21 4.96 13.63
C HIS A 190 -10.72 3.75 14.42
N TYR A 191 -9.95 2.66 14.38
CA TYR A 191 -10.38 1.39 15.00
C TYR A 191 -10.04 1.28 16.49
N GLY A 192 -9.11 2.10 16.96
CA GLY A 192 -8.63 2.11 18.35
C GLY A 192 -7.20 1.54 18.48
N TYR A 193 -6.41 2.17 19.31
CA TYR A 193 -5.06 1.73 19.65
C TYR A 193 -5.10 0.35 20.32
N GLY A 194 -4.24 -0.55 19.84
CA GLY A 194 -4.19 -1.94 20.29
C GLY A 194 -5.31 -2.83 19.72
N LYS A 195 -6.12 -2.32 18.77
CA LYS A 195 -7.18 -3.07 18.11
C LYS A 195 -6.83 -3.54 16.69
N VAL A 196 -5.71 -3.07 16.18
CA VAL A 196 -5.19 -3.46 14.86
C VAL A 196 -3.95 -4.34 15.06
N GLY A 197 -3.97 -5.53 14.47
CA GLY A 197 -2.80 -6.38 14.31
C GLY A 197 -2.21 -6.21 12.91
N ILE A 198 -0.91 -6.38 12.78
CA ILE A 198 -0.20 -6.28 11.51
C ILE A 198 0.49 -7.59 11.18
N VAL A 199 0.28 -8.09 9.95
CA VAL A 199 1.18 -9.05 9.32
C VAL A 199 2.09 -8.28 8.36
N HIS A 200 3.36 -8.26 8.71
CA HIS A 200 4.42 -7.53 8.04
C HIS A 200 5.30 -8.50 7.25
N PHE A 201 5.15 -8.49 5.94
CA PHE A 201 5.98 -9.27 5.02
C PHE A 201 7.20 -8.44 4.62
N ASP A 202 8.40 -8.88 4.98
CA ASP A 202 9.62 -8.11 4.79
C ASP A 202 10.87 -8.99 4.93
N ALA A 203 11.93 -8.65 4.19
CA ALA A 203 13.25 -9.19 4.44
C ALA A 203 13.89 -8.58 5.69
N HIS A 204 13.47 -7.37 6.09
CA HIS A 204 14.04 -6.53 7.14
C HIS A 204 13.09 -6.37 8.32
N ALA A 205 13.65 -5.99 9.47
CA ALA A 205 12.84 -5.80 10.68
C ALA A 205 12.16 -4.44 10.74
N ASP A 206 12.74 -3.43 10.17
CA ASP A 206 12.31 -2.03 10.14
C ASP A 206 12.04 -1.42 11.54
N THR A 207 12.76 -1.97 12.52
CA THR A 207 12.69 -1.61 13.94
C THR A 207 13.98 -0.98 14.47
N GLY A 208 14.83 -0.50 13.57
CA GLY A 208 16.09 0.17 13.90
C GLY A 208 15.92 1.43 14.75
N ASN A 209 17.02 1.93 15.29
CA ASN A 209 17.07 3.22 15.96
C ASN A 209 17.17 4.36 14.93
N ASP A 210 16.59 5.52 15.24
CA ASP A 210 16.73 6.70 14.40
C ASP A 210 18.18 7.17 14.34
N MET A 211 18.59 7.63 13.16
CA MET A 211 19.87 8.30 13.02
C MET A 211 19.80 9.71 13.60
N PRO A 212 20.89 10.21 14.25
CA PRO A 212 20.91 11.54 14.80
C PRO A 212 20.52 12.61 13.77
N GLY A 213 19.48 13.40 14.08
CA GLY A 213 18.98 14.47 13.22
C GLY A 213 17.96 14.02 12.16
N SER A 214 17.63 12.73 12.11
CA SER A 214 16.53 12.21 11.29
C SER A 214 15.27 11.97 12.14
N LEU A 215 14.09 12.22 11.58
CA LEU A 215 12.82 11.85 12.21
C LEU A 215 12.53 10.36 12.05
N ALA A 216 12.92 9.80 10.92
CA ALA A 216 12.74 8.41 10.56
C ALA A 216 13.66 8.03 9.39
N SER A 217 13.90 6.75 9.22
CA SER A 217 14.36 6.14 7.97
C SER A 217 13.40 5.02 7.60
N HIS A 218 13.51 4.45 6.38
CA HIS A 218 12.68 3.31 6.01
C HIS A 218 12.91 2.08 6.90
N GLY A 219 14.06 1.99 7.58
CA GLY A 219 14.36 0.91 8.53
C GLY A 219 13.90 1.16 9.97
N THR A 220 13.09 2.20 10.26
CA THR A 220 12.71 2.56 11.64
C THR A 220 11.22 2.69 11.93
N PRO A 221 10.31 2.64 10.94
CA PRO A 221 8.90 3.00 11.13
C PRO A 221 8.18 2.11 12.13
N MET A 222 8.52 0.83 12.18
CA MET A 222 7.82 -0.13 13.04
C MET A 222 8.14 0.10 14.52
N ARG A 223 9.35 0.57 14.83
CA ARG A 223 9.70 1.01 16.19
C ARG A 223 8.84 2.19 16.65
N HIS A 224 8.62 3.18 15.79
CA HIS A 224 7.75 4.33 16.09
C HIS A 224 6.31 3.91 16.29
N LEU A 225 5.79 3.04 15.40
CA LEU A 225 4.43 2.54 15.46
C LEU A 225 4.16 1.78 16.78
N ILE A 226 5.08 0.90 17.17
CA ILE A 226 4.98 0.11 18.41
C ILE A 226 5.11 1.00 19.64
N ASN A 227 6.11 1.90 19.66
CA ASN A 227 6.33 2.82 20.77
C ASN A 227 5.16 3.80 21.00
N SER A 228 4.43 4.15 19.94
CA SER A 228 3.22 4.98 20.06
C SER A 228 2.04 4.25 20.72
N GLY A 229 2.09 2.93 20.77
CA GLY A 229 0.99 2.06 21.23
C GLY A 229 -0.13 1.88 20.21
N ALA A 230 0.00 2.44 19.00
CA ALA A 230 -1.00 2.26 17.94
C ALA A 230 -1.16 0.77 17.60
N VAL A 231 -0.04 0.06 17.46
CA VAL A 231 -0.01 -1.40 17.29
C VAL A 231 0.93 -1.98 18.35
N PRO A 232 0.45 -2.77 19.31
CA PRO A 232 1.31 -3.41 20.30
C PRO A 232 2.29 -4.40 19.65
N GLY A 233 3.53 -4.47 20.17
CA GLY A 233 4.53 -5.39 19.63
C GLY A 233 4.06 -6.84 19.51
N LYS A 234 3.29 -7.33 20.47
CA LYS A 234 2.70 -8.69 20.45
C LYS A 234 1.74 -8.96 19.27
N ASN A 235 1.16 -7.89 18.69
CA ASN A 235 0.26 -7.95 17.54
C ASN A 235 0.95 -7.47 16.24
N PHE A 236 2.26 -7.20 16.31
CA PHE A 236 3.08 -6.90 15.15
C PHE A 236 3.88 -8.15 14.77
N VAL A 237 3.45 -8.83 13.70
CA VAL A 237 4.00 -10.12 13.30
C VAL A 237 4.78 -9.98 12.02
N GLN A 238 6.07 -10.32 12.07
CA GLN A 238 6.98 -10.27 10.92
C GLN A 238 7.10 -11.63 10.27
N VAL A 239 7.10 -11.65 8.94
CA VAL A 239 7.21 -12.87 8.12
C VAL A 239 8.22 -12.64 6.99
N GLY A 240 9.34 -13.37 7.01
CA GLY A 240 10.32 -13.35 5.92
C GLY A 240 11.70 -12.83 6.28
N LEU A 241 11.92 -12.42 7.52
CA LEU A 241 13.16 -11.81 7.99
C LEU A 241 14.38 -12.69 7.67
N ARG A 242 15.44 -12.07 7.11
CA ARG A 242 16.67 -12.79 6.71
C ARG A 242 17.85 -11.82 6.55
N GLY A 243 19.00 -12.34 6.12
CA GLY A 243 20.20 -11.55 5.89
C GLY A 243 21.01 -11.30 7.16
N TYR A 244 21.60 -10.12 7.29
CA TYR A 244 22.61 -9.78 8.29
C TYR A 244 22.23 -8.57 9.17
N TRP A 245 21.03 -8.06 9.06
CA TRP A 245 20.47 -6.98 9.87
C TRP A 245 19.10 -7.45 10.40
N PRO A 246 18.66 -7.04 11.61
CA PRO A 246 19.30 -6.06 12.50
C PRO A 246 20.35 -6.66 13.45
N GLU A 247 21.06 -5.79 14.13
CA GLU A 247 22.00 -6.12 15.20
C GLU A 247 21.29 -6.61 16.48
N GLN A 248 22.08 -7.26 17.37
CA GLN A 248 21.54 -7.91 18.59
C GLN A 248 20.75 -6.95 19.49
N GLU A 249 21.16 -5.70 19.64
CA GLU A 249 20.45 -4.70 20.45
C GLU A 249 19.00 -4.47 19.95
N THR A 250 18.83 -4.45 18.63
CA THR A 250 17.50 -4.32 18.02
C THR A 250 16.66 -5.58 18.20
N LEU A 251 17.27 -6.76 18.08
CA LEU A 251 16.59 -8.03 18.36
C LEU A 251 16.14 -8.12 19.82
N ASP A 252 17.00 -7.71 20.77
CA ASP A 252 16.68 -7.68 22.20
C ASP A 252 15.48 -6.72 22.46
N TRP A 253 15.45 -5.56 21.78
CA TRP A 253 14.32 -4.64 21.87
C TRP A 253 13.03 -5.26 21.31
N MET A 254 13.10 -5.98 20.18
CA MET A 254 11.95 -6.67 19.61
C MET A 254 11.39 -7.72 20.57
N ASP A 255 12.26 -8.47 21.25
CA ASP A 255 11.87 -9.43 22.28
C ASP A 255 11.21 -8.75 23.49
N ASP A 256 11.75 -7.62 23.96
CA ASP A 256 11.15 -6.82 25.02
C ASP A 256 9.75 -6.30 24.67
N GLN A 257 9.51 -5.98 23.39
CA GLN A 257 8.19 -5.62 22.86
C GLN A 257 7.28 -6.83 22.62
N ARG A 258 7.79 -8.06 22.78
CA ARG A 258 7.08 -9.32 22.50
C ARG A 258 6.65 -9.45 21.04
N MET A 259 7.43 -8.90 20.12
CA MET A 259 7.19 -9.06 18.70
C MET A 259 7.26 -10.52 18.30
N ARG A 260 6.46 -10.90 17.32
CA ARG A 260 6.46 -12.23 16.73
C ARG A 260 7.18 -12.16 15.39
N THR A 261 8.26 -12.96 15.27
CA THR A 261 9.10 -12.92 14.05
C THR A 261 9.29 -14.31 13.49
N HIS A 262 8.77 -14.52 12.28
CA HIS A 262 8.92 -15.74 11.51
C HIS A 262 10.01 -15.54 10.46
N PHE A 263 11.22 -15.95 10.79
CA PHE A 263 12.37 -15.88 9.91
C PHE A 263 12.21 -16.82 8.70
N MET A 264 12.86 -16.47 7.59
CA MET A 264 12.89 -17.36 6.41
C MET A 264 13.36 -18.80 6.75
N ALA A 265 14.29 -18.93 7.70
CA ALA A 265 14.74 -20.25 8.17
C ALA A 265 13.60 -21.10 8.76
N GLU A 266 12.65 -20.47 9.47
CA GLU A 266 11.45 -21.14 9.99
C GLU A 266 10.49 -21.49 8.85
N ILE A 267 10.27 -20.57 7.93
CA ILE A 267 9.40 -20.78 6.76
C ILE A 267 9.89 -21.97 5.93
N ILE A 268 11.22 -22.07 5.71
CA ILE A 268 11.82 -23.20 4.98
C ILE A 268 11.65 -24.52 5.75
N ARG A 269 11.79 -24.49 7.07
CA ARG A 269 11.68 -25.68 7.92
C ARG A 269 10.24 -26.20 8.03
N ASP A 270 9.28 -25.32 8.29
CA ASP A 270 7.92 -25.67 8.70
C ASP A 270 6.92 -25.63 7.54
N GLY A 271 7.24 -24.88 6.49
CA GLY A 271 6.37 -24.58 5.35
C GLY A 271 5.63 -23.26 5.52
N PHE A 272 5.48 -22.53 4.41
CA PHE A 272 4.94 -21.16 4.40
C PHE A 272 3.51 -21.10 4.92
N ASP A 273 2.64 -22.03 4.51
CA ASP A 273 1.21 -22.02 4.92
C ASP A 273 1.03 -22.13 6.44
N LYS A 274 1.82 -22.99 7.10
CA LYS A 274 1.77 -23.13 8.56
C LYS A 274 2.26 -21.88 9.30
N VAL A 275 3.27 -21.22 8.74
CA VAL A 275 3.78 -19.97 9.29
C VAL A 275 2.72 -18.87 9.13
N LEU A 276 2.05 -18.81 7.97
CA LEU A 276 1.00 -17.84 7.70
C LEU A 276 -0.17 -17.99 8.68
N GLU A 277 -0.62 -19.24 8.96
CA GLU A 277 -1.67 -19.51 9.94
C GLU A 277 -1.29 -19.02 11.33
N ARG A 278 -0.06 -19.30 11.79
CA ARG A 278 0.45 -18.78 13.06
C ARG A 278 0.48 -17.26 13.09
N ALA A 279 0.98 -16.64 12.03
CA ALA A 279 1.10 -15.20 11.93
C ALA A 279 -0.27 -14.49 12.08
N VAL A 280 -1.33 -15.07 11.50
CA VAL A 280 -2.70 -14.55 11.65
C VAL A 280 -3.17 -14.66 13.09
N ASP A 281 -3.05 -15.84 13.71
CA ASP A 281 -3.48 -16.07 15.09
C ASP A 281 -2.75 -15.12 16.06
N GLU A 282 -1.47 -14.89 15.84
CA GLU A 282 -0.63 -14.00 16.64
C GLU A 282 -0.98 -12.52 16.43
N ALA A 283 -1.19 -12.09 15.18
CA ALA A 283 -1.56 -10.71 14.87
C ALA A 283 -2.91 -10.34 15.48
N LEU A 284 -3.83 -11.30 15.56
CA LEU A 284 -5.18 -11.09 16.08
C LEU A 284 -5.34 -11.50 17.55
N ASP A 285 -4.25 -11.79 18.27
CA ASP A 285 -4.32 -12.05 19.72
C ASP A 285 -4.79 -10.79 20.48
N GLN A 286 -6.09 -10.70 20.77
CA GLN A 286 -6.79 -9.55 21.38
C GLN A 286 -6.88 -8.30 20.49
N ALA A 287 -6.53 -8.41 19.20
CA ALA A 287 -6.83 -7.42 18.18
C ALA A 287 -8.04 -7.89 17.34
N ASP A 288 -8.79 -6.93 16.80
CA ASP A 288 -10.05 -7.21 16.12
C ASP A 288 -9.93 -7.00 14.60
N HIS A 289 -8.84 -6.37 14.13
CA HIS A 289 -8.67 -5.90 12.77
C HIS A 289 -7.28 -6.23 12.25
N LEU A 290 -7.21 -6.68 10.99
CA LEU A 290 -5.94 -7.03 10.35
C LEU A 290 -5.51 -5.98 9.32
N TYR A 291 -4.26 -5.55 9.43
CA TYR A 291 -3.54 -4.74 8.44
C TYR A 291 -2.45 -5.60 7.79
N ILE A 292 -2.30 -5.55 6.48
CA ILE A 292 -1.18 -6.17 5.75
C ILE A 292 -0.19 -5.09 5.35
N SER A 293 1.06 -5.19 5.81
CA SER A 293 2.17 -4.40 5.27
C SER A 293 3.06 -5.31 4.42
N LEU A 294 3.15 -5.01 3.14
CA LEU A 294 3.92 -5.79 2.19
C LEU A 294 5.08 -4.97 1.66
N ASP A 295 6.28 -5.22 2.22
CA ASP A 295 7.50 -4.87 1.54
C ASP A 295 7.75 -5.85 0.40
N ILE A 296 7.94 -5.33 -0.81
CA ILE A 296 8.13 -6.18 -1.99
C ILE A 296 9.43 -6.99 -1.94
N ASP A 297 10.40 -6.56 -1.10
CA ASP A 297 11.70 -7.22 -0.94
C ASP A 297 11.63 -8.50 -0.07
N VAL A 298 10.48 -8.77 0.56
CA VAL A 298 10.21 -10.10 1.14
C VAL A 298 10.38 -11.19 0.10
N CYS A 299 10.06 -10.88 -1.15
CA CYS A 299 10.27 -11.79 -2.28
C CYS A 299 11.76 -11.93 -2.60
N ASP A 300 12.15 -13.11 -3.10
CA ASP A 300 13.48 -13.29 -3.65
C ASP A 300 13.71 -12.32 -4.84
N PRO A 301 14.90 -11.73 -4.98
CA PRO A 301 15.22 -10.83 -6.10
C PRO A 301 15.03 -11.43 -7.50
N ALA A 302 14.90 -12.77 -7.60
CA ALA A 302 14.53 -13.42 -8.85
C ALA A 302 13.08 -13.10 -9.29
N TYR A 303 12.22 -12.68 -8.35
CA TYR A 303 10.82 -12.31 -8.59
C TYR A 303 10.57 -10.81 -8.45
N ALA A 304 11.34 -10.13 -7.60
CA ALA A 304 11.20 -8.71 -7.31
C ALA A 304 12.57 -8.00 -7.26
N PRO A 305 13.26 -7.83 -8.39
CA PRO A 305 14.55 -7.13 -8.42
C PRO A 305 14.44 -5.62 -8.21
N GLY A 306 13.27 -5.01 -8.47
CA GLY A 306 13.02 -3.58 -8.46
C GLY A 306 12.72 -3.02 -7.06
N THR A 307 13.69 -3.16 -6.16
CA THR A 307 13.60 -2.63 -4.78
C THR A 307 14.93 -1.99 -4.35
N GLY A 308 14.87 -1.21 -3.26
CA GLY A 308 16.01 -0.48 -2.72
C GLY A 308 17.02 -1.38 -2.00
N THR A 309 16.54 -2.39 -1.27
CA THR A 309 17.34 -3.23 -0.38
C THR A 309 17.07 -4.73 -0.62
N PRO A 310 17.34 -5.24 -1.83
CA PRO A 310 17.05 -6.64 -2.15
C PRO A 310 17.92 -7.60 -1.32
N GLU A 311 17.29 -8.63 -0.73
CA GLU A 311 17.97 -9.67 0.02
C GLU A 311 17.65 -11.05 -0.58
N PRO A 312 18.66 -11.86 -0.99
CA PRO A 312 18.43 -13.20 -1.57
C PRO A 312 17.80 -14.18 -0.59
N GLY A 313 17.17 -15.23 -1.13
CA GLY A 313 16.60 -16.33 -0.35
C GLY A 313 15.20 -16.03 0.20
N GLY A 314 14.44 -15.14 -0.46
CA GLY A 314 13.09 -14.75 -0.08
C GLY A 314 12.00 -15.73 -0.54
N ILE A 315 10.75 -15.35 -0.30
CA ILE A 315 9.58 -16.11 -0.72
C ILE A 315 9.33 -15.95 -2.23
N THR A 316 8.56 -16.88 -2.80
CA THR A 316 8.23 -16.84 -4.23
C THR A 316 7.08 -15.87 -4.51
N SER A 317 6.96 -15.41 -5.77
CA SER A 317 5.82 -14.63 -6.21
C SER A 317 4.49 -15.36 -6.00
N ASN A 318 4.45 -16.68 -6.18
CA ASN A 318 3.25 -17.46 -5.96
C ASN A 318 2.83 -17.49 -4.48
N ASP A 319 3.80 -17.63 -3.58
CA ASP A 319 3.51 -17.68 -2.15
C ASP A 319 2.94 -16.35 -1.64
N ILE A 320 3.52 -15.22 -2.04
CA ILE A 320 3.02 -13.91 -1.59
C ILE A 320 1.63 -13.58 -2.17
N LEU A 321 1.37 -13.91 -3.42
CA LEU A 321 0.06 -13.70 -4.04
C LEU A 321 -1.02 -14.51 -3.31
N ARG A 322 -0.74 -15.79 -3.02
CA ARG A 322 -1.64 -16.65 -2.24
C ARG A 322 -1.83 -16.12 -0.81
N ALA A 323 -0.76 -15.73 -0.13
CA ALA A 323 -0.83 -15.21 1.24
C ALA A 323 -1.74 -13.99 1.33
N VAL A 324 -1.56 -13.00 0.46
CA VAL A 324 -2.39 -11.79 0.46
C VAL A 324 -3.86 -12.13 0.22
N ARG A 325 -4.16 -12.98 -0.77
CA ARG A 325 -5.54 -13.43 -1.01
C ARG A 325 -6.14 -14.15 0.20
N ARG A 326 -5.39 -15.08 0.82
CA ARG A 326 -5.81 -15.83 2.00
C ARG A 326 -6.12 -14.92 3.17
N LEU A 327 -5.22 -14.03 3.53
CA LEU A 327 -5.43 -13.08 4.64
C LEU A 327 -6.68 -12.22 4.41
N ALA A 328 -6.86 -11.70 3.19
CA ALA A 328 -8.01 -10.89 2.86
C ALA A 328 -9.33 -11.68 2.81
N ALA A 329 -9.31 -12.96 2.40
CA ALA A 329 -10.49 -13.81 2.29
C ALA A 329 -10.87 -14.48 3.62
N GLU A 330 -9.90 -15.08 4.31
CA GLU A 330 -10.16 -15.89 5.50
C GLU A 330 -10.52 -15.03 6.71
N VAL A 331 -9.85 -13.91 6.87
CA VAL A 331 -9.93 -13.05 8.05
C VAL A 331 -10.66 -11.74 7.75
N GLY A 332 -10.46 -11.20 6.56
CA GLY A 332 -10.81 -9.83 6.22
C GLY A 332 -9.71 -8.86 6.65
N ILE A 333 -9.52 -7.82 5.87
CA ILE A 333 -8.51 -6.78 6.15
C ILE A 333 -9.16 -5.41 6.24
N VAL A 334 -8.59 -4.52 7.05
CA VAL A 334 -9.04 -3.13 7.17
C VAL A 334 -8.14 -2.15 6.43
N ALA A 335 -6.94 -2.58 6.06
CA ALA A 335 -6.00 -1.81 5.23
C ALA A 335 -4.88 -2.71 4.70
N MET A 336 -4.22 -2.26 3.63
CA MET A 336 -2.99 -2.86 3.12
C MET A 336 -2.11 -1.77 2.52
N ASP A 337 -0.79 -1.87 2.75
CA ASP A 337 0.19 -1.17 1.92
C ASP A 337 1.07 -2.15 1.14
N VAL A 338 1.61 -1.65 0.02
CA VAL A 338 2.67 -2.30 -0.75
C VAL A 338 3.76 -1.26 -0.96
N VAL A 339 4.95 -1.53 -0.41
CA VAL A 339 6.04 -0.55 -0.32
C VAL A 339 7.32 -1.06 -0.97
N GLU A 340 8.31 -0.19 -1.07
CA GLU A 340 9.67 -0.44 -1.58
C GLU A 340 9.74 -0.87 -3.05
N VAL A 341 8.68 -0.67 -3.84
CA VAL A 341 8.76 -0.84 -5.30
C VAL A 341 9.54 0.33 -5.89
N SER A 342 10.74 0.05 -6.39
CA SER A 342 11.67 1.04 -6.93
C SER A 342 11.90 0.81 -8.44
N PRO A 343 11.14 1.48 -9.32
CA PRO A 343 11.20 1.27 -10.77
C PRO A 343 12.58 1.48 -11.40
N PRO A 344 13.46 2.38 -10.88
CA PRO A 344 14.81 2.51 -11.44
C PRO A 344 15.66 1.23 -11.38
N TYR A 345 15.32 0.30 -10.49
CA TYR A 345 16.03 -0.98 -10.32
C TYR A 345 15.24 -2.18 -10.83
N ASP A 346 14.00 -1.95 -11.28
CA ASP A 346 13.21 -2.99 -11.93
C ASP A 346 13.75 -3.29 -13.33
N ASP A 347 13.41 -4.43 -13.87
CA ASP A 347 13.82 -4.79 -15.22
C ASP A 347 12.95 -4.08 -16.29
N ARG A 348 13.29 -4.28 -17.57
CA ARG A 348 12.51 -3.71 -18.67
C ARG A 348 11.09 -4.28 -18.78
N GLY A 349 10.80 -5.37 -18.09
CA GLY A 349 9.48 -6.00 -18.03
C GLY A 349 8.62 -5.48 -16.89
N GLU A 350 9.16 -4.58 -16.05
CA GLU A 350 8.46 -4.02 -14.88
C GLU A 350 7.89 -5.12 -13.98
N ILE A 351 8.65 -6.22 -13.80
CA ILE A 351 8.13 -7.43 -13.14
C ILE A 351 7.85 -7.22 -11.66
N THR A 352 8.61 -6.35 -10.99
CA THR A 352 8.36 -6.00 -9.58
C THR A 352 7.10 -5.17 -9.43
N ALA A 353 6.94 -4.12 -10.26
CA ALA A 353 5.72 -3.32 -10.27
C ALA A 353 4.50 -4.17 -10.63
N LEU A 354 4.65 -5.11 -11.58
CA LEU A 354 3.57 -6.03 -11.95
C LEU A 354 3.24 -7.02 -10.83
N LEU A 355 4.22 -7.53 -10.09
CA LEU A 355 3.99 -8.39 -8.93
C LEU A 355 3.20 -7.63 -7.85
N ALA A 356 3.60 -6.40 -7.53
CA ALA A 356 2.88 -5.53 -6.60
C ALA A 356 1.43 -5.28 -7.05
N ASN A 357 1.24 -4.96 -8.34
CA ASN A 357 -0.11 -4.81 -8.92
C ASN A 357 -0.95 -6.10 -8.75
N ARG A 358 -0.37 -7.27 -8.96
CA ARG A 358 -1.09 -8.55 -8.80
C ARG A 358 -1.37 -8.86 -7.32
N ALA A 359 -0.47 -8.56 -6.39
CA ALA A 359 -0.73 -8.69 -4.96
C ALA A 359 -1.94 -7.84 -4.52
N ILE A 360 -2.03 -6.61 -5.01
CA ILE A 360 -3.19 -5.75 -4.76
C ILE A 360 -4.47 -6.35 -5.35
N ARG A 361 -4.43 -6.89 -6.56
CA ARG A 361 -5.60 -7.56 -7.15
C ARG A 361 -6.00 -8.82 -6.38
N GLU A 362 -5.04 -9.55 -5.83
CA GLU A 362 -5.32 -10.68 -4.93
C GLU A 362 -5.97 -10.21 -3.61
N ALA A 363 -5.53 -9.08 -3.05
CA ALA A 363 -6.21 -8.48 -1.89
C ALA A 363 -7.67 -8.12 -2.23
N MET A 364 -7.91 -7.46 -3.36
CA MET A 364 -9.28 -7.13 -3.82
C MET A 364 -10.13 -8.38 -4.02
N THR A 365 -9.56 -9.42 -4.64
CA THR A 365 -10.23 -10.72 -4.80
C THR A 365 -10.56 -11.34 -3.44
N GLY A 366 -9.63 -11.32 -2.50
CA GLY A 366 -9.84 -11.82 -1.13
C GLY A 366 -10.93 -11.04 -0.38
N ILE A 367 -10.95 -9.71 -0.48
CA ILE A 367 -12.01 -8.87 0.11
C ILE A 367 -13.38 -9.23 -0.47
N ALA A 368 -13.46 -9.42 -1.79
CA ALA A 368 -14.70 -9.86 -2.44
C ALA A 368 -15.13 -11.26 -2.00
N MET A 369 -14.18 -12.21 -1.88
CA MET A 369 -14.43 -13.56 -1.34
C MET A 369 -14.96 -13.50 0.10
N HIS A 370 -14.33 -12.71 0.96
CA HIS A 370 -14.75 -12.52 2.35
C HIS A 370 -16.19 -12.02 2.43
N ARG A 371 -16.53 -11.02 1.61
CA ARG A 371 -17.89 -10.47 1.51
C ARG A 371 -18.92 -11.51 1.05
N GLN A 372 -18.53 -12.43 0.18
CA GLN A 372 -19.37 -13.55 -0.26
C GLN A 372 -19.41 -14.71 0.74
N GLY A 373 -18.65 -14.67 1.84
CA GLY A 373 -18.53 -15.75 2.82
C GLY A 373 -17.68 -16.92 2.34
N VAL A 374 -16.83 -16.72 1.33
CA VAL A 374 -15.87 -17.73 0.84
C VAL A 374 -14.57 -17.54 1.63
N THR A 375 -14.48 -18.23 2.77
CA THR A 375 -13.38 -18.05 3.73
C THR A 375 -12.56 -19.32 3.95
N GLU A 376 -12.79 -20.36 3.18
CA GLU A 376 -12.03 -21.60 3.27
C GLU A 376 -10.59 -21.39 2.76
N PRO A 377 -9.59 -21.86 3.53
CA PRO A 377 -8.21 -21.82 3.09
C PRO A 377 -8.02 -22.50 1.73
N ASP A 378 -7.24 -21.86 0.86
CA ASP A 378 -6.93 -22.40 -0.47
C ASP A 378 -8.15 -22.75 -1.34
N PHE A 379 -9.25 -22.02 -1.19
CA PHE A 379 -10.42 -22.20 -2.03
C PHE A 379 -10.05 -22.13 -3.53
N LEU A 380 -10.45 -23.15 -4.28
CA LEU A 380 -10.34 -23.20 -5.74
C LEU A 380 -11.72 -23.44 -6.36
N HIS A 381 -12.07 -22.67 -7.37
CA HIS A 381 -13.28 -22.92 -8.11
C HIS A 381 -13.16 -24.25 -8.92
N PRO A 382 -14.24 -25.03 -9.09
CA PRO A 382 -14.20 -26.30 -9.84
C PRO A 382 -13.59 -26.21 -11.24
N TYR A 383 -13.67 -25.07 -11.90
CA TYR A 383 -12.99 -24.86 -13.20
C TYR A 383 -11.47 -24.85 -13.08
N ALA A 384 -10.89 -24.34 -11.97
CA ALA A 384 -9.46 -24.31 -11.75
C ALA A 384 -8.87 -25.70 -11.49
N ILE A 385 -9.69 -26.63 -10.97
CA ILE A 385 -9.23 -28.01 -10.66
C ILE A 385 -9.18 -28.90 -11.91
N GLY A 386 -9.91 -28.51 -12.96
CA GLY A 386 -9.98 -29.26 -14.22
C GLY A 386 -10.89 -30.49 -14.20
N LEU A 387 -10.73 -31.34 -15.20
CA LEU A 387 -11.54 -32.55 -15.39
C LEU A 387 -10.73 -33.79 -14.97
N ASP A 388 -11.43 -34.86 -14.56
CA ASP A 388 -10.87 -36.18 -14.42
C ASP A 388 -10.74 -36.90 -15.80
N ALA A 389 -10.27 -38.15 -15.78
CA ALA A 389 -10.09 -38.93 -17.00
C ALA A 389 -11.43 -39.23 -17.72
N ASP A 390 -12.54 -39.19 -17.01
CA ASP A 390 -13.88 -39.48 -17.55
C ASP A 390 -14.59 -38.17 -17.99
N GLY A 391 -13.92 -37.02 -17.90
CA GLY A 391 -14.44 -35.72 -18.30
C GLY A 391 -15.36 -35.05 -17.26
N ASN A 392 -15.43 -35.57 -16.03
CA ASN A 392 -16.17 -34.94 -14.94
C ASN A 392 -15.32 -33.92 -14.21
N ARG A 393 -15.94 -32.88 -13.59
CA ARG A 393 -15.25 -31.96 -12.69
C ARG A 393 -14.73 -32.71 -11.47
N ARG A 394 -13.45 -32.55 -11.14
CA ARG A 394 -12.87 -33.10 -9.93
C ARG A 394 -13.50 -32.45 -8.71
N ASN A 395 -13.81 -33.24 -7.68
CA ASN A 395 -14.25 -32.71 -6.41
C ASN A 395 -13.09 -32.08 -5.67
N GLN A 396 -13.33 -30.92 -5.07
CA GLN A 396 -12.38 -30.32 -4.13
C GLN A 396 -12.29 -31.19 -2.88
N VAL A 397 -11.09 -31.67 -2.62
CA VAL A 397 -10.79 -32.33 -1.33
C VAL A 397 -9.90 -31.37 -0.55
N PHE A 398 -10.50 -30.59 0.33
CA PHE A 398 -9.71 -29.80 1.30
C PHE A 398 -9.08 -30.79 2.28
N ARG A 399 -7.78 -30.99 2.16
CA ARG A 399 -7.02 -31.66 3.20
C ARG A 399 -6.55 -30.60 4.18
N ARG A 400 -7.26 -30.47 5.31
CA ARG A 400 -6.64 -29.87 6.49
C ARG A 400 -5.47 -30.77 6.86
N ALA A 401 -4.25 -30.20 6.87
CA ALA A 401 -3.05 -30.86 7.32
C ALA A 401 -3.08 -31.06 8.83
#